data_3d1b1248340d4c8d5b84c6e8382887b5
#
_entry.id   3d1b1248340d4c8d5b84c6e8382887b5
#
_cell.length_a   1.000
_cell.length_b   1.000
_cell.length_c   1.000
_cell.angle_alpha   90.00
_cell.angle_beta   90.00
_cell.angle_gamma   90.00
#
_symmetry.space_group_name_H-M   'P 1'
#
loop_
_entity.id
_entity.type
_entity.pdbx_description
1 polymer ?
#
loop_
_entity_poly.entity_id
_entity_poly.type
_entity_poly.pdbx_seq_one_letter_code
_entity_poly.pdbx_strand_id
1 'polypeptide(L)'
;MTVLQNNTSFMDEKLFTVKEPMSALTHLIGAVCSIFAMPVLLIHASLYHASKLDLIAYMIFMISMILLYSASTVYHSFSISPKVNKALKKIDHMMIFIMIAGSYTPVALIAIGGFKGMLLFITIWSLAILGMIFKFCFVTCPKWVSSVIYTCMGWTCIFFMKDIINCIPLSGFSWFPNPWIGFSKIDSFMA
;
A
#
# COMPACT_ATOMS: atom_id res chain seq x y z
N MET A 1 -38.80 1.20 -33.47
CA MET A 1 -38.72 1.06 -31.99
C MET A 1 -37.74 -0.04 -31.54
N THR A 2 -37.58 -1.13 -32.25
CA THR A 2 -36.76 -2.31 -31.88
C THR A 2 -35.24 -2.08 -31.88
N VAL A 3 -34.71 -1.18 -32.72
CA VAL A 3 -33.28 -0.92 -32.86
C VAL A 3 -32.71 -0.09 -31.65
N LEU A 4 -33.54 0.79 -31.11
CA LEU A 4 -33.14 1.61 -29.94
C LEU A 4 -33.15 0.79 -28.65
N GLN A 5 -34.05 -0.17 -28.49
CA GLN A 5 -34.09 -1.07 -27.35
C GLN A 5 -32.88 -2.04 -27.32
N ASN A 6 -32.42 -2.54 -28.46
CA ASN A 6 -31.21 -3.40 -28.51
C ASN A 6 -29.93 -2.65 -28.14
N ASN A 7 -29.82 -1.36 -28.50
CA ASN A 7 -28.64 -0.57 -28.18
C ASN A 7 -28.51 -0.23 -26.66
N THR A 8 -29.64 0.01 -25.99
CA THR A 8 -29.64 0.24 -24.53
C THR A 8 -29.31 -1.02 -23.76
N SER A 9 -29.85 -2.17 -24.15
CA SER A 9 -29.54 -3.47 -23.55
C SER A 9 -28.05 -3.84 -23.72
N PHE A 10 -27.44 -3.60 -24.87
CA PHE A 10 -26.01 -3.84 -25.11
C PHE A 10 -25.11 -2.88 -24.36
N MET A 11 -25.54 -1.66 -24.12
CA MET A 11 -24.80 -0.66 -23.31
C MET A 11 -24.87 -0.99 -21.82
N ASP A 12 -26.03 -1.43 -21.32
CA ASP A 12 -26.23 -1.83 -19.94
C ASP A 12 -25.47 -3.13 -19.60
N GLU A 13 -25.41 -4.10 -20.50
CA GLU A 13 -24.67 -5.34 -20.32
C GLU A 13 -23.14 -5.11 -20.25
N LYS A 14 -22.61 -4.12 -21.00
CA LYS A 14 -21.20 -3.72 -20.90
C LYS A 14 -20.85 -2.96 -19.63
N LEU A 15 -21.79 -2.27 -19.01
CA LEU A 15 -21.60 -1.52 -17.76
C LEU A 15 -21.44 -2.43 -16.54
N PHE A 16 -21.96 -3.65 -16.60
CA PHE A 16 -21.90 -4.62 -15.49
C PHE A 16 -20.82 -5.69 -15.59
N THR A 17 -20.04 -5.73 -16.68
CA THR A 17 -18.93 -6.68 -16.78
C THR A 17 -17.71 -6.15 -16.04
N VAL A 18 -17.34 -6.82 -14.95
CA VAL A 18 -16.09 -6.53 -14.20
C VAL A 18 -14.91 -6.78 -15.12
N LYS A 19 -14.03 -5.79 -15.27
CA LYS A 19 -12.91 -5.82 -16.21
C LYS A 19 -11.93 -6.96 -15.93
N GLU A 20 -11.54 -7.13 -14.66
CA GLU A 20 -10.59 -8.14 -14.18
C GLU A 20 -11.08 -8.67 -12.83
N PRO A 21 -12.03 -9.65 -12.82
CA PRO A 21 -12.77 -10.02 -11.61
C PRO A 21 -11.88 -10.54 -10.48
N MET A 22 -10.85 -11.32 -10.78
CA MET A 22 -9.95 -11.88 -9.74
C MET A 22 -9.10 -10.78 -9.09
N SER A 23 -8.54 -9.87 -9.89
CA SER A 23 -7.79 -8.73 -9.37
C SER A 23 -8.69 -7.78 -8.56
N ALA A 24 -9.89 -7.48 -9.08
CA ALA A 24 -10.86 -6.64 -8.38
C ALA A 24 -11.25 -7.24 -7.03
N LEU A 25 -11.53 -8.55 -6.98
CA LEU A 25 -11.92 -9.23 -5.73
C LEU A 25 -10.80 -9.25 -4.69
N THR A 26 -9.58 -9.62 -5.09
CA THR A 26 -8.43 -9.68 -4.15
C THR A 26 -8.11 -8.31 -3.58
N HIS A 27 -8.15 -7.26 -4.39
CA HIS A 27 -7.92 -5.89 -3.93
C HIS A 27 -9.08 -5.35 -3.08
N LEU A 28 -10.33 -5.72 -3.39
CA LEU A 28 -11.48 -5.40 -2.54
C LEU A 28 -11.35 -6.02 -1.16
N ILE A 29 -10.98 -7.30 -1.08
CA ILE A 29 -10.71 -7.96 0.20
C ILE A 29 -9.61 -7.21 0.96
N GLY A 30 -8.51 -6.84 0.29
CA GLY A 30 -7.44 -6.05 0.89
C GLY A 30 -7.93 -4.71 1.43
N ALA A 31 -8.78 -3.99 0.68
CA ALA A 31 -9.38 -2.72 1.12
C ALA A 31 -10.24 -2.90 2.37
N VAL A 32 -11.16 -3.87 2.34
CA VAL A 32 -12.06 -4.18 3.47
C VAL A 32 -11.26 -4.59 4.70
N CYS A 33 -10.31 -5.50 4.56
CA CYS A 33 -9.43 -5.91 5.67
C CYS A 33 -8.66 -4.72 6.25
N SER A 34 -8.13 -3.84 5.41
CA SER A 34 -7.39 -2.65 5.86
C SER A 34 -8.27 -1.67 6.62
N ILE A 35 -9.52 -1.46 6.17
CA ILE A 35 -10.50 -0.59 6.86
C ILE A 35 -10.80 -1.12 8.27
N PHE A 36 -11.02 -2.44 8.41
CA PHE A 36 -11.28 -3.05 9.73
C PHE A 36 -10.03 -3.17 10.59
N ALA A 37 -8.86 -3.41 10.00
CA ALA A 37 -7.60 -3.51 10.74
C ALA A 37 -7.14 -2.15 11.30
N MET A 38 -7.46 -1.03 10.65
CA MET A 38 -7.03 0.28 11.10
C MET A 38 -7.49 0.62 12.54
N PRO A 39 -8.79 0.59 12.89
CA PRO A 39 -9.21 0.87 14.26
C PRO A 39 -8.66 -0.14 15.26
N VAL A 40 -8.55 -1.42 14.91
CA VAL A 40 -7.97 -2.46 15.77
C VAL A 40 -6.51 -2.12 16.09
N LEU A 41 -5.70 -1.77 15.08
CA LEU A 41 -4.32 -1.38 15.26
C LEU A 41 -4.18 -0.14 16.16
N LEU A 42 -4.98 0.90 15.91
CA LEU A 42 -4.91 2.15 16.67
C LEU A 42 -5.35 1.99 18.12
N ILE A 43 -6.42 1.22 18.38
CA ILE A 43 -6.87 0.90 19.73
C ILE A 43 -5.79 0.09 20.45
N HIS A 44 -5.26 -0.96 19.82
CA HIS A 44 -4.20 -1.77 20.40
C HIS A 44 -2.97 -0.92 20.73
N ALA A 45 -2.48 -0.11 19.79
CA ALA A 45 -1.35 0.78 20.02
C ALA A 45 -1.61 1.77 21.18
N SER A 46 -2.82 2.34 21.25
CA SER A 46 -3.21 3.25 22.33
C SER A 46 -3.22 2.56 23.72
N LEU A 47 -3.70 1.31 23.78
CA LEU A 47 -3.66 0.51 25.02
C LEU A 47 -2.24 0.21 25.51
N TYR A 48 -1.28 0.11 24.61
CA TYR A 48 0.15 -0.07 24.93
C TYR A 48 0.94 1.24 25.02
N HIS A 49 0.24 2.35 25.31
CA HIS A 49 0.82 3.67 25.57
C HIS A 49 1.62 4.25 24.39
N ALA A 50 1.23 3.92 23.14
CA ALA A 50 1.81 4.54 21.97
C ALA A 50 1.71 6.07 22.03
N SER A 51 2.78 6.75 21.65
CA SER A 51 2.79 8.21 21.58
C SER A 51 1.85 8.73 20.48
N LYS A 52 1.52 10.02 20.50
CA LYS A 52 0.76 10.65 19.41
C LYS A 52 1.45 10.50 18.05
N LEU A 53 2.79 10.56 18.04
CA LEU A 53 3.58 10.37 16.82
C LEU A 53 3.43 8.96 16.27
N ASP A 54 3.45 7.95 17.14
CA ASP A 54 3.29 6.54 16.74
C ASP A 54 1.91 6.30 16.13
N LEU A 55 0.85 6.84 16.76
CA LEU A 55 -0.51 6.74 16.24
C LEU A 55 -0.64 7.42 14.87
N ILE A 56 -0.02 8.58 14.67
CA ILE A 56 0.00 9.26 13.36
C ILE A 56 0.74 8.42 12.33
N ALA A 57 1.88 7.84 12.69
CA ALA A 57 2.66 6.99 11.78
C ALA A 57 1.87 5.75 11.35
N TYR A 58 1.17 5.09 12.28
CA TYR A 58 0.28 3.96 11.97
C TYR A 58 -0.91 4.39 11.10
N MET A 59 -1.51 5.56 11.38
CA MET A 59 -2.60 6.09 10.55
C MET A 59 -2.15 6.35 9.11
N ILE A 60 -0.99 6.96 8.92
CA ILE A 60 -0.43 7.22 7.57
C ILE A 60 -0.24 5.91 6.81
N PHE A 61 0.32 4.89 7.45
CA PHE A 61 0.49 3.56 6.86
C PHE A 61 -0.85 2.94 6.47
N MET A 62 -1.82 2.89 7.38
CA MET A 62 -3.12 2.26 7.14
C MET A 62 -3.93 3.01 6.08
N ILE A 63 -3.91 4.34 6.08
CA ILE A 63 -4.59 5.16 5.06
C ILE A 63 -3.96 4.91 3.69
N SER A 64 -2.62 4.84 3.59
CA SER A 64 -1.95 4.55 2.31
C SER A 64 -2.31 3.17 1.76
N MET A 65 -2.48 2.18 2.62
CA MET A 65 -2.94 0.84 2.26
C MET A 65 -4.39 0.85 1.76
N ILE A 66 -5.29 1.52 2.48
CA ILE A 66 -6.70 1.68 2.07
C ILE A 66 -6.79 2.38 0.72
N LEU A 67 -6.03 3.46 0.52
CA LEU A 67 -6.01 4.21 -0.75
C LEU A 67 -5.53 3.33 -1.91
N LEU A 68 -4.44 2.58 -1.73
CA LEU A 68 -3.92 1.68 -2.76
C LEU A 68 -4.96 0.64 -3.15
N TYR A 69 -5.48 -0.11 -2.18
CA TYR A 69 -6.42 -1.19 -2.47
C TYR A 69 -7.75 -0.68 -3.03
N SER A 70 -8.25 0.46 -2.54
CA SER A 70 -9.47 1.07 -3.07
C SER A 70 -9.30 1.55 -4.52
N ALA A 71 -8.22 2.26 -4.82
CA ALA A 71 -7.93 2.73 -6.18
C ALA A 71 -7.76 1.56 -7.15
N SER A 72 -7.06 0.52 -6.72
CA SER A 72 -6.83 -0.68 -7.51
C SER A 72 -8.12 -1.46 -7.74
N THR A 73 -8.98 -1.60 -6.70
CA THR A 73 -10.31 -2.21 -6.84
C THR A 73 -11.15 -1.49 -7.90
N VAL A 74 -11.20 -0.16 -7.84
CA VAL A 74 -11.95 0.65 -8.80
C VAL A 74 -11.40 0.47 -10.22
N TYR A 75 -10.08 0.51 -10.39
CA TYR A 75 -9.45 0.35 -11.70
C TYR A 75 -9.72 -1.04 -12.33
N HIS A 76 -9.69 -2.11 -11.52
CA HIS A 76 -9.90 -3.48 -11.99
C HIS A 76 -11.38 -3.85 -12.12
N SER A 77 -12.28 -3.14 -11.42
CA SER A 77 -13.73 -3.38 -11.49
C SER A 77 -14.37 -2.74 -12.72
N PHE A 78 -14.00 -1.51 -13.07
CA PHE A 78 -14.76 -0.73 -14.04
C PHE A 78 -14.06 -0.58 -15.39
N SER A 79 -14.86 -0.72 -16.47
CA SER A 79 -14.46 -0.41 -17.83
C SER A 79 -15.47 0.56 -18.44
N ILE A 80 -15.28 1.86 -18.20
CA ILE A 80 -16.26 2.90 -18.52
C ILE A 80 -15.97 3.49 -19.92
N SER A 81 -14.80 4.10 -20.08
CA SER A 81 -14.35 4.68 -21.36
C SER A 81 -12.82 4.69 -21.44
N PRO A 82 -12.22 4.76 -22.65
CA PRO A 82 -10.76 4.79 -22.80
C PRO A 82 -10.09 5.91 -22.00
N LYS A 83 -10.72 7.10 -21.93
CA LYS A 83 -10.20 8.24 -21.15
C LYS A 83 -10.25 7.98 -19.64
N VAL A 84 -11.40 7.51 -19.15
CA VAL A 84 -11.59 7.19 -17.72
C VAL A 84 -10.68 6.02 -17.31
N ASN A 85 -10.63 4.96 -18.08
CA ASN A 85 -9.78 3.80 -17.80
C ASN A 85 -8.29 4.19 -17.73
N LYS A 86 -7.84 5.12 -18.59
CA LYS A 86 -6.48 5.67 -18.54
C LYS A 86 -6.23 6.48 -17.28
N ALA A 87 -7.21 7.27 -16.81
CA ALA A 87 -7.13 8.02 -15.57
C ALA A 87 -7.10 7.10 -14.34
N LEU A 88 -8.00 6.12 -14.27
CA LEU A 88 -8.05 5.14 -13.18
C LEU A 88 -6.74 4.36 -13.08
N LYS A 89 -6.20 3.88 -14.20
CA LYS A 89 -4.89 3.23 -14.24
C LYS A 89 -3.75 4.12 -13.72
N LYS A 90 -3.81 5.42 -14.02
CA LYS A 90 -2.84 6.39 -13.55
C LYS A 90 -2.90 6.55 -12.04
N ILE A 91 -4.11 6.69 -11.49
CA ILE A 91 -4.36 6.81 -10.06
C ILE A 91 -3.87 5.55 -9.33
N ASP A 92 -4.26 4.37 -9.80
CA ASP A 92 -3.82 3.07 -9.26
C ASP A 92 -2.29 3.00 -9.14
N HIS A 93 -1.57 3.35 -10.22
CA HIS A 93 -0.11 3.36 -10.19
C HIS A 93 0.50 4.46 -9.30
N MET A 94 -0.19 5.59 -9.13
CA MET A 94 0.27 6.65 -8.21
C MET A 94 0.13 6.23 -6.75
N MET A 95 -0.89 5.45 -6.41
CA MET A 95 -1.08 4.94 -5.04
C MET A 95 0.04 4.00 -4.60
N ILE A 96 0.76 3.36 -5.51
CA ILE A 96 1.94 2.54 -5.17
C ILE A 96 3.03 3.39 -4.52
N PHE A 97 3.29 4.61 -5.02
CA PHE A 97 4.25 5.52 -4.40
C PHE A 97 3.85 5.90 -2.97
N ILE A 98 2.56 6.21 -2.78
CA ILE A 98 2.01 6.55 -1.45
C ILE A 98 2.11 5.35 -0.52
N MET A 99 1.83 4.14 -1.00
CA MET A 99 1.93 2.93 -0.19
C MET A 99 3.37 2.63 0.22
N ILE A 100 4.34 2.77 -0.69
CA ILE A 100 5.75 2.58 -0.34
C ILE A 100 6.16 3.60 0.74
N ALA A 101 5.89 4.90 0.54
CA ALA A 101 6.23 5.92 1.52
C ALA A 101 5.49 5.72 2.85
N GLY A 102 4.21 5.35 2.79
CA GLY A 102 3.40 5.05 3.96
C GLY A 102 3.94 3.88 4.78
N SER A 103 4.40 2.80 4.12
CA SER A 103 4.99 1.64 4.81
C SER A 103 6.33 1.96 5.49
N TYR A 104 7.10 2.89 4.94
CA TYR A 104 8.33 3.38 5.57
C TYR A 104 8.06 4.29 6.78
N THR A 105 6.89 4.92 6.85
CA THR A 105 6.60 5.92 7.89
C THR A 105 6.75 5.39 9.33
N PRO A 106 6.13 4.26 9.73
CA PRO A 106 6.34 3.72 11.07
C PRO A 106 7.77 3.24 11.30
N VAL A 107 8.43 2.67 10.29
CA VAL A 107 9.83 2.25 10.41
C VAL A 107 10.73 3.45 10.66
N ALA A 108 10.55 4.53 9.91
CA ALA A 108 11.34 5.74 10.03
C ALA A 108 11.10 6.47 11.36
N LEU A 109 9.83 6.74 11.69
CA LEU A 109 9.50 7.61 12.82
C LEU A 109 9.50 6.88 14.16
N ILE A 110 9.15 5.59 14.19
CA ILE A 110 9.04 4.81 15.43
C ILE A 110 10.27 3.94 15.63
N ALA A 111 10.63 3.08 14.67
CA ALA A 111 11.71 2.12 14.86
C ALA A 111 13.08 2.81 14.88
N ILE A 112 13.43 3.60 13.86
CA ILE A 112 14.72 4.29 13.79
C ILE A 112 14.70 5.55 14.68
N GLY A 113 13.67 6.40 14.52
CA GLY A 113 13.51 7.63 15.28
C GLY A 113 14.63 8.66 15.08
N GLY A 114 14.59 9.73 15.87
CA GLY A 114 15.64 10.75 15.88
C GLY A 114 15.92 11.39 14.51
N PHE A 115 17.13 11.91 14.34
CA PHE A 115 17.53 12.59 13.09
C PHE A 115 17.57 11.65 11.89
N LYS A 116 18.07 10.42 12.05
CA LYS A 116 18.15 9.44 10.95
C LYS A 116 16.78 8.99 10.48
N GLY A 117 15.84 8.74 11.40
CA GLY A 117 14.47 8.40 11.07
C GLY A 117 13.77 9.53 10.33
N MET A 118 13.95 10.78 10.78
CA MET A 118 13.39 11.95 10.08
C MET A 118 14.01 12.11 8.68
N LEU A 119 15.30 11.88 8.52
CA LEU A 119 15.97 11.91 7.22
C LEU A 119 15.39 10.85 6.28
N LEU A 120 15.22 9.62 6.74
CA LEU A 120 14.58 8.57 5.93
C LEU A 120 13.15 8.94 5.54
N PHE A 121 12.35 9.44 6.50
CA PHE A 121 10.98 9.87 6.26
C PHE A 121 10.90 10.95 5.17
N ILE A 122 11.70 12.02 5.29
CA ILE A 122 11.72 13.10 4.29
C ILE A 122 12.18 12.58 2.94
N THR A 123 13.23 11.75 2.90
CA THR A 123 13.77 11.20 1.64
C THR A 123 12.72 10.36 0.91
N ILE A 124 12.06 9.42 1.60
CA ILE A 124 11.12 8.52 0.95
C ILE A 124 9.85 9.24 0.47
N TRP A 125 9.34 10.20 1.26
CA TRP A 125 8.19 11.00 0.85
C TRP A 125 8.53 11.96 -0.30
N SER A 126 9.73 12.54 -0.33
CA SER A 126 10.22 13.34 -1.46
C SER A 126 10.30 12.51 -2.74
N LEU A 127 10.86 11.29 -2.66
CA LEU A 127 10.91 10.36 -3.79
C LEU A 127 9.51 9.94 -4.26
N ALA A 128 8.57 9.72 -3.33
CA ALA A 128 7.19 9.39 -3.68
C ALA A 128 6.51 10.54 -4.43
N ILE A 129 6.66 11.77 -3.95
CA ILE A 129 6.09 12.97 -4.60
C ILE A 129 6.69 13.15 -6.00
N LEU A 130 8.02 13.05 -6.14
CA LEU A 130 8.69 13.14 -7.43
C LEU A 130 8.24 12.03 -8.39
N GLY A 131 8.10 10.79 -7.90
CA GLY A 131 7.59 9.65 -8.67
C GLY A 131 6.14 9.86 -9.13
N MET A 132 5.28 10.42 -8.27
CA MET A 132 3.90 10.76 -8.62
C MET A 132 3.85 11.86 -9.69
N ILE A 133 4.64 12.94 -9.54
CA ILE A 133 4.74 14.01 -10.54
C ILE A 133 5.24 13.44 -11.86
N PHE A 134 6.30 12.63 -11.83
CA PHE A 134 6.81 11.95 -13.03
C PHE A 134 5.71 11.12 -13.72
N LYS A 135 4.99 10.30 -12.96
CA LYS A 135 3.90 9.47 -13.49
C LYS A 135 2.72 10.31 -14.00
N PHE A 136 2.49 11.46 -13.38
CA PHE A 136 1.47 12.40 -13.83
C PHE A 136 1.83 13.02 -15.19
N CYS A 137 3.07 13.44 -15.39
CA CYS A 137 3.53 14.11 -16.61
C CYS A 137 3.78 13.11 -17.76
N PHE A 138 4.38 11.95 -17.46
CA PHE A 138 4.80 10.97 -18.47
C PHE A 138 3.90 9.73 -18.49
N VAL A 139 2.65 9.91 -18.93
CA VAL A 139 1.63 8.83 -18.98
C VAL A 139 1.99 7.68 -19.92
N THR A 140 2.78 7.97 -20.97
CA THR A 140 3.19 7.00 -22.00
C THR A 140 4.50 6.28 -21.70
N CYS A 141 5.05 6.49 -20.50
CA CYS A 141 6.31 5.86 -20.10
C CYS A 141 6.21 4.33 -20.11
N PRO A 142 7.21 3.60 -20.61
CA PRO A 142 7.23 2.15 -20.59
C PRO A 142 7.03 1.61 -19.17
N LYS A 143 6.33 0.47 -19.04
CA LYS A 143 5.98 -0.13 -17.73
C LYS A 143 7.22 -0.39 -16.86
N TRP A 144 8.34 -0.78 -17.48
CA TRP A 144 9.58 -1.10 -16.77
C TRP A 144 10.19 0.10 -16.03
N VAL A 145 10.03 1.33 -16.55
CA VAL A 145 10.52 2.56 -15.88
C VAL A 145 9.84 2.75 -14.53
N SER A 146 8.52 2.60 -14.49
CA SER A 146 7.77 2.68 -13.21
C SER A 146 8.22 1.59 -12.23
N SER A 147 8.40 0.36 -12.73
CA SER A 147 8.86 -0.77 -11.88
C SER A 147 10.26 -0.52 -11.33
N VAL A 148 11.18 0.03 -12.11
CA VAL A 148 12.52 0.41 -11.63
C VAL A 148 12.44 1.46 -10.53
N ILE A 149 11.62 2.51 -10.71
CA ILE A 149 11.46 3.56 -9.69
C ILE A 149 10.90 2.97 -8.39
N TYR A 150 9.85 2.13 -8.45
CA TYR A 150 9.30 1.47 -7.27
C TYR A 150 10.34 0.58 -6.57
N THR A 151 11.11 -0.17 -7.34
CA THR A 151 12.17 -1.02 -6.82
C THR A 151 13.26 -0.19 -6.14
N CYS A 152 13.73 0.88 -6.77
CA CYS A 152 14.71 1.79 -6.17
C CYS A 152 14.20 2.42 -4.87
N MET A 153 12.94 2.84 -4.84
CA MET A 153 12.32 3.34 -3.60
C MET A 153 12.26 2.25 -2.52
N GLY A 154 11.85 1.03 -2.88
CA GLY A 154 11.83 -0.09 -1.94
C GLY A 154 13.22 -0.44 -1.41
N TRP A 155 14.26 -0.29 -2.22
CA TRP A 155 15.64 -0.56 -1.84
C TRP A 155 16.30 0.54 -0.98
N THR A 156 15.65 1.68 -0.81
CA THR A 156 16.16 2.75 0.07
C THR A 156 16.41 2.26 1.50
N CYS A 157 15.68 1.23 1.98
CA CYS A 157 15.89 0.63 3.29
C CYS A 157 17.30 0.05 3.49
N ILE A 158 17.99 -0.35 2.42
CA ILE A 158 19.35 -0.92 2.52
C ILE A 158 20.32 0.06 3.15
N PHE A 159 20.21 1.35 2.85
CA PHE A 159 21.07 2.38 3.44
C PHE A 159 20.86 2.55 4.96
N PHE A 160 19.69 2.13 5.47
CA PHE A 160 19.32 2.20 6.89
C PHE A 160 19.22 0.81 7.53
N MET A 161 19.65 -0.24 6.83
CA MET A 161 19.50 -1.63 7.28
C MET A 161 20.16 -1.87 8.63
N LYS A 162 21.35 -1.29 8.87
CA LYS A 162 22.04 -1.41 10.16
C LYS A 162 21.22 -0.80 11.31
N ASP A 163 20.61 0.35 11.07
CA ASP A 163 19.77 1.02 12.07
C ASP A 163 18.48 0.21 12.31
N ILE A 164 17.86 -0.31 11.25
CA ILE A 164 16.66 -1.16 11.33
C ILE A 164 16.95 -2.45 12.12
N ILE A 165 18.05 -3.14 11.83
CA ILE A 165 18.44 -4.38 12.53
C ILE A 165 18.67 -4.11 14.02
N ASN A 166 19.30 -2.99 14.37
CA ASN A 166 19.55 -2.63 15.76
C ASN A 166 18.27 -2.29 16.56
N CYS A 167 17.19 -1.90 15.86
CA CYS A 167 15.90 -1.56 16.47
C CYS A 167 14.98 -2.78 16.63
N ILE A 168 15.20 -3.85 15.87
CA ILE A 168 14.38 -5.06 15.93
C ILE A 168 14.91 -5.94 17.07
N PRO A 169 14.08 -6.29 18.06
CA PRO A 169 14.49 -7.21 19.12
C PRO A 169 14.82 -8.58 18.50
N LEU A 170 15.79 -9.28 19.11
CA LEU A 170 16.31 -10.57 18.61
C LEU A 170 15.16 -11.60 18.36
N SER A 171 14.11 -11.52 19.17
CA SER A 171 12.88 -12.32 19.00
C SER A 171 12.13 -12.02 17.71
N GLY A 172 12.11 -10.77 17.25
CA GLY A 172 11.52 -10.39 15.96
C GLY A 172 12.36 -10.88 14.78
N PHE A 173 13.69 -10.93 14.95
CA PHE A 173 14.60 -11.40 13.89
C PHE A 173 14.54 -12.91 13.68
N SER A 174 14.20 -13.68 14.72
CA SER A 174 14.08 -15.16 14.63
C SER A 174 12.90 -15.62 13.77
N TRP A 175 11.96 -14.74 13.44
CA TRP A 175 10.86 -15.05 12.50
C TRP A 175 11.29 -15.05 11.04
N PHE A 176 12.34 -14.32 10.67
CA PHE A 176 12.79 -14.21 9.28
C PHE A 176 13.52 -15.45 8.74
N PRO A 177 14.49 -16.06 9.50
CA PRO A 177 15.22 -17.21 8.98
C PRO A 177 14.49 -18.54 9.15
N ASN A 178 13.51 -18.64 10.04
CA ASN A 178 12.82 -19.91 10.31
C ASN A 178 11.40 -19.68 10.86
N PRO A 179 10.40 -19.49 9.98
CA PRO A 179 9.02 -19.22 10.39
C PRO A 179 8.43 -20.30 11.30
N TRP A 180 8.94 -21.53 11.23
CA TRP A 180 8.50 -22.67 12.03
C TRP A 180 8.94 -22.62 13.50
N ILE A 181 10.07 -21.94 13.81
CA ILE A 181 10.55 -21.80 15.21
C ILE A 181 9.66 -20.81 15.99
N GLY A 182 9.06 -19.83 15.30
CA GLY A 182 8.11 -18.90 15.89
C GLY A 182 6.84 -19.60 16.41
N PHE A 183 6.31 -20.56 15.65
CA PHE A 183 5.13 -21.32 16.05
C PHE A 183 5.36 -22.22 17.27
N SER A 184 6.53 -22.87 17.39
CA SER A 184 6.84 -23.73 18.52
C SER A 184 6.99 -22.96 19.87
N LYS A 185 7.29 -21.65 19.83
CA LYS A 185 7.34 -20.81 21.05
C LYS A 185 5.96 -20.31 21.50
N ILE A 186 4.98 -20.23 20.59
CA ILE A 186 3.61 -19.85 20.95
C ILE A 186 2.96 -20.96 21.76
N ASP A 187 3.19 -22.22 21.39
CA ASP A 187 2.67 -23.38 22.12
C ASP A 187 3.22 -23.49 23.55
N SER A 188 4.46 -23.08 23.77
CA SER A 188 5.07 -23.08 25.12
C SER A 188 4.62 -21.90 26.00
N PHE A 189 3.95 -20.91 25.44
CA PHE A 189 3.42 -19.75 26.18
C PHE A 189 1.93 -19.94 26.54
N MET A 190 1.24 -20.90 25.88
CA MET A 190 -0.16 -21.25 26.14
C MET A 190 -0.31 -22.53 26.99
N ALA A 191 0.79 -23.17 27.40
CA ALA A 191 0.84 -24.30 28.33
C ALA A 191 1.30 -23.85 29.72
#